data_a75379b0adb11efd0b8ae0a798393a97
#
_entry.id   a75379b0adb11efd0b8ae0a798393a97
#
_cell.length_a   1.000
_cell.length_b   1.000
_cell.length_c   1.000
_cell.angle_alpha   90.00
_cell.angle_beta   90.00
_cell.angle_gamma   90.00
#
_symmetry.space_group_name_H-M   'P 1'
#
loop_
_entity.id
_entity.type
_entity.pdbx_description
1 polymer ?
#
loop_
_entity_poly.entity_id
_entity_poly.type
_entity_poly.pdbx_seq_one_letter_code
_entity_poly.pdbx_strand_id
1 'polypeptide(L)'
;EIGVRLVGSEMCIRDRSDTIWMTQKAMCELYQVAKSSVSEHISNIFKDGELEPEATVRKFRTVQIEGTRQVTRERDYYNLDMILAVGYRVRSNVGIHFRRWASSVLTEYMKKGFALNDERLRNPREFGADYFDELLERIRDIRASEKRVYQKVKEIFALSVDYDSKSQVAQNFFKSVQNKLEYAA
;
A
#
# COMPACT_ATOMS: atom_id res chain seq x y z
N GLU A 1 3.36 10.69 -9.48
CA GLU A 1 4.66 11.25 -8.98
C GLU A 1 4.56 11.97 -7.61
N ILE A 2 3.58 11.66 -6.78
CA ILE A 2 3.45 12.30 -5.44
C ILE A 2 4.40 11.67 -4.43
N GLY A 3 4.81 10.41 -4.62
CA GLY A 3 5.58 9.65 -3.62
C GLY A 3 7.09 9.82 -3.63
N VAL A 4 7.71 10.22 -4.74
CA VAL A 4 9.18 10.13 -4.92
C VAL A 4 9.92 11.39 -4.49
N ARG A 5 9.27 12.55 -4.44
CA ARG A 5 9.94 13.83 -4.17
C ARG A 5 10.10 14.21 -2.70
N LEU A 6 9.54 13.42 -1.78
CA LEU A 6 9.51 13.72 -0.34
C LEU A 6 10.62 13.03 0.48
N VAL A 7 11.39 12.12 -0.10
CA VAL A 7 12.43 11.33 0.59
C VAL A 7 13.75 12.08 0.75
N GLY A 8 13.81 13.37 0.63
CA GLY A 8 15.06 14.15 0.74
C GLY A 8 15.00 15.37 1.62
N SER A 9 13.86 15.71 2.21
CA SER A 9 13.78 16.87 3.10
C SER A 9 13.84 16.46 4.57
N GLU A 10 14.54 17.24 5.40
CA GLU A 10 14.61 17.09 6.86
C GLU A 10 13.23 17.08 7.58
N MET A 11 12.13 17.14 6.81
CA MET A 11 10.75 17.20 7.28
C MET A 11 10.03 15.86 7.27
N CYS A 12 10.64 14.82 6.67
CA CYS A 12 10.09 13.46 6.63
C CYS A 12 11.08 12.49 7.25
N ILE A 13 10.62 11.65 8.15
CA ILE A 13 11.40 10.59 8.79
C ILE A 13 10.79 9.25 8.35
N ARG A 14 11.62 8.33 7.87
CA ARG A 14 11.24 6.94 7.64
C ARG A 14 11.71 6.13 8.84
N ASP A 15 10.79 5.43 9.50
CA ASP A 15 11.08 4.57 10.64
C ASP A 15 11.56 3.19 10.18
N ARG A 16 12.09 2.36 11.12
CA ARG A 16 12.52 0.97 10.89
C ARG A 16 11.41 0.06 10.35
N SER A 17 10.15 0.43 10.58
CA SER A 17 8.96 -0.23 10.02
C SER A 17 8.56 0.30 8.63
N ASP A 18 9.44 1.03 7.95
CA ASP A 18 9.22 1.67 6.64
C ASP A 18 8.01 2.65 6.62
N THR A 19 7.57 3.08 7.81
CA THR A 19 6.48 4.06 7.96
C THR A 19 7.00 5.49 7.83
N ILE A 20 6.26 6.31 7.10
CA ILE A 20 6.59 7.73 6.89
C ILE A 20 6.03 8.56 8.04
N TRP A 21 6.88 9.40 8.63
CA TRP A 21 6.52 10.39 9.64
C TRP A 21 6.77 11.79 9.10
N MET A 22 5.82 12.68 9.27
CA MET A 22 5.87 14.01 8.67
C MET A 22 5.46 15.09 9.68
N THR A 23 6.14 16.25 9.63
CA THR A 23 5.73 17.40 10.43
C THR A 23 4.48 18.06 9.84
N GLN A 24 3.75 18.81 10.67
CA GLN A 24 2.63 19.63 10.19
C GLN A 24 3.05 20.60 9.08
N LYS A 25 4.26 21.19 9.16
CA LYS A 25 4.80 22.07 8.13
C LYS A 25 4.95 21.33 6.79
N ALA A 26 5.51 20.12 6.83
CA ALA A 26 5.65 19.29 5.64
C ALA A 26 4.30 18.91 5.02
N MET A 27 3.28 18.64 5.84
CA MET A 27 1.91 18.41 5.34
C MET A 27 1.32 19.64 4.65
N CYS A 28 1.58 20.86 5.18
CA CYS A 28 1.16 22.11 4.53
C CYS A 28 1.79 22.26 3.14
N GLU A 29 3.07 21.95 3.02
CA GLU A 29 3.80 22.00 1.75
C GLU A 29 3.33 20.90 0.79
N LEU A 30 3.14 19.67 1.29
CA LEU A 30 2.64 18.55 0.52
C LEU A 30 1.27 18.84 -0.12
N TYR A 31 0.33 19.31 0.69
CA TYR A 31 -1.04 19.54 0.24
C TYR A 31 -1.30 20.96 -0.27
N GLN A 32 -0.29 21.85 -0.23
CA GLN A 32 -0.38 23.25 -0.65
C GLN A 32 -1.53 23.99 0.05
N VAL A 33 -1.61 23.86 1.36
CA VAL A 33 -2.63 24.49 2.20
C VAL A 33 -2.00 25.25 3.37
N ALA A 34 -2.76 26.19 3.94
CA ALA A 34 -2.34 26.97 5.09
C ALA A 34 -2.19 26.10 6.35
N LYS A 35 -1.31 26.50 7.27
CA LYS A 35 -1.10 25.81 8.54
C LYS A 35 -2.38 25.72 9.37
N SER A 36 -3.22 26.77 9.38
CA SER A 36 -4.50 26.78 10.06
C SER A 36 -5.41 25.65 9.61
N SER A 37 -5.49 25.41 8.28
CA SER A 37 -6.31 24.34 7.71
C SER A 37 -5.83 22.96 8.15
N VAL A 38 -4.50 22.68 8.10
CA VAL A 38 -3.95 21.41 8.58
C VAL A 38 -4.20 21.24 10.08
N SER A 39 -4.00 22.29 10.90
CA SER A 39 -4.25 22.24 12.34
C SER A 39 -5.70 21.93 12.66
N GLU A 40 -6.63 22.55 11.93
CA GLU A 40 -8.07 22.32 12.09
C GLU A 40 -8.43 20.86 11.74
N HIS A 41 -7.92 20.35 10.63
CA HIS A 41 -8.18 18.96 10.24
C HIS A 41 -7.62 17.97 11.26
N ILE A 42 -6.39 18.15 11.74
CA ILE A 42 -5.81 17.29 12.79
C ILE A 42 -6.65 17.32 14.06
N SER A 43 -7.06 18.52 14.50
CA SER A 43 -7.92 18.67 15.69
C SER A 43 -9.26 17.96 15.52
N ASN A 44 -9.89 18.08 14.35
CA ASN A 44 -11.16 17.42 14.07
C ASN A 44 -11.03 15.90 13.98
N ILE A 45 -9.93 15.37 13.38
CA ILE A 45 -9.64 13.93 13.31
C ILE A 45 -9.58 13.33 14.72
N PHE A 46 -8.86 13.98 15.65
CA PHE A 46 -8.79 13.51 17.03
C PHE A 46 -10.12 13.67 17.77
N LYS A 47 -10.81 14.80 17.58
CA LYS A 47 -12.12 15.06 18.20
C LYS A 47 -13.19 14.06 17.75
N ASP A 48 -13.17 13.68 16.48
CA ASP A 48 -14.10 12.72 15.90
C ASP A 48 -13.77 11.26 16.30
N GLY A 49 -12.61 11.03 16.95
CA GLY A 49 -12.15 9.69 17.34
C GLY A 49 -11.71 8.83 16.14
N GLU A 50 -11.39 9.46 15.00
CA GLU A 50 -10.92 8.74 13.80
C GLU A 50 -9.54 8.15 14.02
N LEU A 51 -8.67 8.87 14.73
CA LEU A 51 -7.32 8.43 15.09
C LEU A 51 -7.01 8.80 16.56
N GLU A 52 -6.21 7.95 17.22
CA GLU A 52 -5.74 8.19 18.59
C GLU A 52 -4.42 8.96 18.59
N PRO A 53 -4.26 10.03 19.41
CA PRO A 53 -3.03 10.82 19.46
C PRO A 53 -1.79 10.00 19.81
N GLU A 54 -1.90 9.07 20.75
CA GLU A 54 -0.80 8.22 21.22
C GLU A 54 -0.24 7.31 20.14
N ALA A 55 -1.09 6.86 19.21
CA ALA A 55 -0.72 6.01 18.10
C ALA A 55 -0.19 6.80 16.89
N THR A 56 -0.59 8.07 16.76
CA THR A 56 -0.38 8.86 15.53
C THR A 56 0.64 9.97 15.66
N VAL A 57 0.97 10.40 16.88
CA VAL A 57 1.93 11.50 17.12
C VAL A 57 3.16 11.00 17.86
N ARG A 58 4.33 11.35 17.35
CA ARG A 58 5.62 11.14 18.06
C ARG A 58 6.44 12.41 18.07
N LYS A 59 7.18 12.63 19.15
CA LYS A 59 8.14 13.73 19.27
C LYS A 59 9.53 13.26 18.84
N PHE A 60 10.08 13.95 17.87
CA PHE A 60 11.46 13.72 17.44
C PHE A 60 12.30 14.95 17.72
N ARG A 61 13.54 14.72 18.18
CA ARG A 61 14.54 15.77 18.35
C ARG A 61 15.21 16.04 17.02
N THR A 62 15.10 17.26 16.54
CA THR A 62 15.77 17.72 15.32
C THR A 62 16.80 18.77 15.69
N VAL A 63 18.02 18.62 15.15
CA VAL A 63 19.09 19.61 15.30
C VAL A 63 19.04 20.55 14.11
N GLN A 64 18.83 21.83 14.35
CA GLN A 64 18.86 22.87 13.32
C GLN A 64 20.04 23.82 13.56
N ILE A 65 20.70 24.22 12.48
CA ILE A 65 21.77 25.22 12.53
C ILE A 65 21.09 26.58 12.35
N GLU A 66 21.05 27.37 13.43
CA GLU A 66 20.59 28.77 13.39
C GLU A 66 21.82 29.68 13.49
N GLY A 67 22.28 30.21 12.35
CA GLY A 67 23.52 30.94 12.25
C GLY A 67 24.73 30.03 12.55
N THR A 68 25.46 30.30 13.64
CA THR A 68 26.62 29.50 14.09
C THR A 68 26.30 28.51 15.22
N ARG A 69 25.04 28.44 15.67
CA ARG A 69 24.65 27.61 16.82
C ARG A 69 23.79 26.43 16.37
N GLN A 70 24.09 25.26 16.91
CA GLN A 70 23.22 24.09 16.84
C GLN A 70 22.12 24.21 17.91
N VAL A 71 20.87 24.26 17.45
CA VAL A 71 19.68 24.28 18.33
C VAL A 71 18.93 22.99 18.20
N THR A 72 18.78 22.29 19.31
CA THR A 72 17.95 21.07 19.35
C THR A 72 16.51 21.44 19.69
N ARG A 73 15.58 21.06 18.84
CA ARG A 73 14.15 21.30 19.08
C ARG A 73 13.39 19.99 19.01
N GLU A 74 12.46 19.77 19.92
CA GLU A 74 11.47 18.71 19.81
C GLU A 74 10.32 19.19 18.93
N ARG A 75 9.94 18.34 17.96
CA ARG A 75 8.82 18.61 17.05
C ARG A 75 7.91 17.40 16.99
N ASP A 76 6.61 17.68 16.88
CA ASP A 76 5.61 16.67 16.65
C ASP A 76 5.67 16.21 15.18
N TYR A 77 5.71 14.91 15.01
CA TYR A 77 5.61 14.21 13.74
C TYR A 77 4.38 13.32 13.76
N TYR A 78 3.73 13.25 12.64
CA TYR A 78 2.50 12.52 12.42
C TYR A 78 2.78 11.34 11.50
N ASN A 79 2.18 10.19 11.79
CA ASN A 79 2.35 8.97 11.01
C ASN A 79 1.60 9.04 9.66
N LEU A 80 1.74 7.97 8.85
CA LEU A 80 1.10 7.88 7.54
C LEU A 80 -0.43 7.97 7.64
N ASP A 81 -1.06 7.41 8.68
CA ASP A 81 -2.52 7.42 8.83
C ASP A 81 -3.04 8.86 8.95
N MET A 82 -2.37 9.70 9.77
CA MET A 82 -2.72 11.11 9.88
C MET A 82 -2.49 11.87 8.56
N ILE A 83 -1.39 11.58 7.85
CA ILE A 83 -1.10 12.20 6.56
C ILE A 83 -2.23 11.89 5.56
N LEU A 84 -2.66 10.63 5.49
CA LEU A 84 -3.76 10.21 4.62
C LEU A 84 -5.09 10.84 5.03
N ALA A 85 -5.44 10.83 6.33
CA ALA A 85 -6.69 11.40 6.85
C ALA A 85 -6.81 12.90 6.54
N VAL A 86 -5.72 13.67 6.72
CA VAL A 86 -5.66 15.09 6.31
C VAL A 86 -5.82 15.22 4.80
N GLY A 87 -5.18 14.36 3.99
CA GLY A 87 -5.27 14.37 2.53
C GLY A 87 -6.70 14.19 1.99
N TYR A 88 -7.50 13.39 2.67
CA TYR A 88 -8.93 13.24 2.32
C TYR A 88 -9.77 14.48 2.63
N ARG A 89 -9.36 15.30 3.60
CA ARG A 89 -10.14 16.45 4.11
C ARG A 89 -9.75 17.78 3.45
N VAL A 90 -8.51 17.94 2.97
CA VAL A 90 -8.03 19.21 2.40
C VAL A 90 -8.71 19.57 1.08
N ARG A 91 -9.03 20.88 0.94
CA ARG A 91 -9.65 21.44 -0.26
C ARG A 91 -8.60 22.15 -1.14
N SER A 92 -7.68 21.38 -1.71
CA SER A 92 -6.67 21.91 -2.63
C SER A 92 -6.63 21.08 -3.91
N ASN A 93 -6.01 21.61 -4.97
CA ASN A 93 -5.82 20.85 -6.22
C ASN A 93 -5.03 19.56 -5.97
N VAL A 94 -4.01 19.61 -5.11
CA VAL A 94 -3.23 18.43 -4.71
C VAL A 94 -4.11 17.42 -3.98
N GLY A 95 -5.00 17.88 -3.07
CA GLY A 95 -5.97 17.02 -2.40
C GLY A 95 -6.96 16.36 -3.37
N ILE A 96 -7.35 17.06 -4.45
CA ILE A 96 -8.20 16.47 -5.51
C ILE A 96 -7.43 15.35 -6.23
N HIS A 97 -6.18 15.57 -6.62
CA HIS A 97 -5.35 14.56 -7.28
C HIS A 97 -5.10 13.36 -6.37
N PHE A 98 -4.82 13.61 -5.09
CA PHE A 98 -4.66 12.55 -4.08
C PHE A 98 -5.92 11.69 -3.98
N ARG A 99 -7.10 12.29 -3.81
CA ARG A 99 -8.36 11.53 -3.70
C ARG A 99 -8.69 10.74 -4.97
N ARG A 100 -8.43 11.29 -6.17
CA ARG A 100 -8.61 10.56 -7.44
C ARG A 100 -7.71 9.34 -7.50
N TRP A 101 -6.43 9.50 -7.17
CA TRP A 101 -5.49 8.39 -7.12
C TRP A 101 -5.92 7.33 -6.09
N ALA A 102 -6.20 7.73 -4.85
CA ALA A 102 -6.66 6.81 -3.80
C ALA A 102 -7.94 6.08 -4.21
N SER A 103 -8.91 6.78 -4.81
CA SER A 103 -10.15 6.17 -5.32
C SER A 103 -9.88 5.18 -6.45
N SER A 104 -8.90 5.44 -7.34
CA SER A 104 -8.55 4.49 -8.40
C SER A 104 -7.98 3.19 -7.84
N VAL A 105 -7.06 3.28 -6.86
CA VAL A 105 -6.47 2.12 -6.18
C VAL A 105 -7.54 1.31 -5.44
N LEU A 106 -8.40 1.98 -4.67
CA LEU A 106 -9.50 1.33 -3.95
C LEU A 106 -10.49 0.66 -4.90
N THR A 107 -10.83 1.32 -6.01
CA THR A 107 -11.73 0.77 -7.03
C THR A 107 -11.12 -0.48 -7.67
N GLU A 108 -9.83 -0.46 -7.96
CA GLU A 108 -9.12 -1.61 -8.49
C GLU A 108 -9.14 -2.77 -7.50
N TYR A 109 -8.78 -2.50 -6.24
CA TYR A 109 -8.81 -3.48 -5.17
C TYR A 109 -10.20 -4.09 -4.96
N MET A 110 -11.25 -3.26 -4.92
CA MET A 110 -12.63 -3.73 -4.75
C MET A 110 -13.13 -4.59 -5.91
N LYS A 111 -12.72 -4.29 -7.14
CA LYS A 111 -13.12 -5.04 -8.34
C LYS A 111 -12.33 -6.34 -8.52
N LYS A 112 -11.03 -6.32 -8.26
CA LYS A 112 -10.12 -7.42 -8.59
C LYS A 112 -9.70 -8.24 -7.35
N GLY A 113 -9.78 -7.66 -6.14
CA GLY A 113 -9.25 -8.22 -4.90
C GLY A 113 -7.75 -7.97 -4.70
N PHE A 114 -7.11 -7.22 -5.59
CA PHE A 114 -5.72 -6.78 -5.49
C PHE A 114 -5.52 -5.46 -6.22
N ALA A 115 -4.48 -4.70 -5.81
CA ALA A 115 -3.94 -3.56 -6.53
C ALA A 115 -2.42 -3.62 -6.42
N LEU A 116 -1.70 -3.50 -7.52
CA LEU A 116 -0.25 -3.62 -7.60
C LEU A 116 0.37 -2.31 -8.11
N ASN A 117 1.50 -1.95 -7.53
CA ASN A 117 2.34 -0.89 -8.07
C ASN A 117 3.46 -1.53 -8.91
N ASP A 118 3.19 -1.73 -10.21
CA ASP A 118 4.10 -2.39 -11.14
C ASP A 118 5.45 -1.67 -11.24
N GLU A 119 5.46 -0.34 -11.16
CA GLU A 119 6.69 0.45 -11.22
C GLU A 119 7.57 0.18 -10.00
N ARG A 120 6.99 0.19 -8.81
CA ARG A 120 7.71 -0.13 -7.57
C ARG A 120 8.24 -1.57 -7.57
N LEU A 121 7.45 -2.51 -8.07
CA LEU A 121 7.85 -3.92 -8.13
C LEU A 121 8.98 -4.18 -9.15
N ARG A 122 9.03 -3.42 -10.25
CA ARG A 122 10.11 -3.52 -11.25
C ARG A 122 11.41 -2.86 -10.79
N ASN A 123 11.33 -1.78 -10.01
CA ASN A 123 12.46 -0.97 -9.60
C ASN A 123 12.52 -0.82 -8.06
N PRO A 124 12.69 -1.92 -7.29
CA PRO A 124 12.61 -1.88 -5.83
C PRO A 124 13.68 -0.98 -5.19
N ARG A 125 14.86 -0.84 -5.81
CA ARG A 125 15.96 -0.01 -5.29
C ARG A 125 15.66 1.48 -5.23
N GLU A 126 14.75 1.97 -6.05
CA GLU A 126 14.34 3.38 -6.05
C GLU A 126 13.33 3.69 -4.93
N PHE A 127 12.65 2.67 -4.41
CA PHE A 127 11.51 2.82 -3.50
C PHE A 127 11.77 2.31 -2.07
N GLY A 128 12.99 1.88 -1.76
CA GLY A 128 13.38 1.41 -0.42
C GLY A 128 13.28 -0.10 -0.27
N ALA A 129 12.49 -0.60 0.69
CA ALA A 129 12.40 -2.03 0.95
C ALA A 129 11.84 -2.83 -0.24
N ASP A 130 12.45 -3.98 -0.49
CA ASP A 130 12.02 -4.90 -1.54
C ASP A 130 10.92 -5.82 -1.00
N TYR A 131 9.71 -5.63 -1.51
CA TYR A 131 8.53 -6.45 -1.18
C TYR A 131 8.24 -7.52 -2.23
N PHE A 132 9.15 -7.73 -3.18
CA PHE A 132 8.95 -8.69 -4.26
C PHE A 132 8.86 -10.12 -3.73
N ASP A 133 9.69 -10.47 -2.76
CA ASP A 133 9.67 -11.79 -2.14
C ASP A 133 8.35 -12.04 -1.38
N GLU A 134 7.83 -11.05 -0.67
CA GLU A 134 6.52 -11.14 -0.01
C GLU A 134 5.39 -11.36 -1.05
N LEU A 135 5.44 -10.67 -2.17
CA LEU A 135 4.48 -10.87 -3.26
C LEU A 135 4.58 -12.28 -3.84
N LEU A 136 5.81 -12.79 -4.05
CA LEU A 136 6.03 -14.15 -4.54
C LEU A 136 5.48 -15.21 -3.58
N GLU A 137 5.65 -15.03 -2.28
CA GLU A 137 5.11 -15.92 -1.26
C GLU A 137 3.58 -15.95 -1.32
N ARG A 138 2.94 -14.79 -1.36
CA ARG A 138 1.47 -14.69 -1.53
C ARG A 138 0.98 -15.35 -2.82
N ILE A 139 1.71 -15.19 -3.93
CA ILE A 139 1.37 -15.85 -5.20
C ILE A 139 1.51 -17.37 -5.07
N ARG A 140 2.54 -17.86 -4.38
CA ARG A 140 2.72 -19.29 -4.11
C ARG A 140 1.56 -19.85 -3.28
N ASP A 141 1.15 -19.15 -2.23
CA ASP A 141 0.01 -19.55 -1.38
C ASP A 141 -1.31 -19.60 -2.17
N ILE A 142 -1.53 -18.64 -3.07
CA ILE A 142 -2.71 -18.63 -3.95
C ILE A 142 -2.66 -19.79 -4.94
N ARG A 143 -1.49 -20.10 -5.49
CA ARG A 143 -1.26 -21.25 -6.40
C ARG A 143 -1.40 -22.59 -5.68
N ALA A 144 -0.91 -22.68 -4.45
CA ALA A 144 -1.01 -23.87 -3.61
C ALA A 144 -2.48 -24.21 -3.24
N SER A 145 -3.43 -23.32 -3.50
CA SER A 145 -4.83 -23.71 -3.54
C SER A 145 -5.15 -24.53 -4.82
N GLU A 146 -4.39 -25.63 -5.03
CA GLU A 146 -4.53 -26.62 -6.13
C GLU A 146 -5.98 -26.99 -6.43
N LYS A 147 -6.79 -27.03 -5.39
CA LYS A 147 -8.20 -27.34 -5.46
C LYS A 147 -8.98 -26.41 -6.40
N ARG A 148 -8.61 -25.13 -6.49
CA ARG A 148 -9.27 -24.15 -7.37
C ARG A 148 -8.91 -24.34 -8.83
N VAL A 149 -7.63 -24.56 -9.12
CA VAL A 149 -7.15 -24.83 -10.50
C VAL A 149 -7.74 -26.13 -11.00
N TYR A 150 -7.71 -27.18 -10.17
CA TYR A 150 -8.29 -28.47 -10.50
C TYR A 150 -9.80 -28.41 -10.75
N GLN A 151 -10.54 -27.64 -9.94
CA GLN A 151 -11.97 -27.40 -10.15
C GLN A 151 -12.24 -26.66 -11.45
N LYS A 152 -11.45 -25.62 -11.78
CA LYS A 152 -11.58 -24.91 -13.04
C LYS A 152 -11.30 -25.78 -14.26
N VAL A 153 -10.30 -26.62 -14.19
CA VAL A 153 -10.02 -27.60 -15.25
C VAL A 153 -11.21 -28.55 -15.41
N LYS A 154 -11.79 -29.05 -14.31
CA LYS A 154 -12.99 -29.89 -14.35
C LYS A 154 -14.22 -29.19 -14.97
N GLU A 155 -14.43 -27.91 -14.59
CA GLU A 155 -15.52 -27.10 -15.15
C GLU A 155 -15.37 -26.92 -16.67
N ILE A 156 -14.17 -26.64 -17.16
CA ILE A 156 -13.88 -26.49 -18.59
C ILE A 156 -14.15 -27.80 -19.34
N PHE A 157 -13.72 -28.92 -18.76
CA PHE A 157 -13.97 -30.22 -19.36
C PHE A 157 -15.45 -30.62 -19.34
N ALA A 158 -16.20 -30.27 -18.29
CA ALA A 158 -17.62 -30.50 -18.19
C ALA A 158 -18.45 -29.75 -19.24
N LEU A 159 -17.91 -28.70 -19.84
CA LEU A 159 -18.51 -27.96 -20.95
C LEU A 159 -18.31 -28.65 -22.31
N SER A 160 -17.45 -29.66 -22.39
CA SER A 160 -17.25 -30.44 -23.61
C SER A 160 -18.41 -31.40 -23.85
N VAL A 161 -18.96 -31.39 -25.06
CA VAL A 161 -20.16 -32.19 -25.45
C VAL A 161 -19.92 -33.69 -25.30
N ASP A 162 -18.66 -34.14 -25.39
CA ASP A 162 -18.25 -35.55 -25.33
C ASP A 162 -17.62 -35.94 -23.98
N TYR A 163 -17.84 -35.17 -22.93
CA TYR A 163 -17.19 -35.40 -21.64
C TYR A 163 -17.89 -36.55 -20.87
N ASP A 164 -17.19 -37.67 -20.74
CA ASP A 164 -17.52 -38.74 -19.79
C ASP A 164 -16.44 -38.83 -18.68
N SER A 165 -16.85 -38.47 -17.45
CA SER A 165 -15.95 -38.46 -16.28
C SER A 165 -15.43 -39.89 -15.92
N LYS A 166 -16.06 -40.95 -16.42
CA LYS A 166 -15.67 -42.33 -16.18
C LYS A 166 -14.77 -42.92 -17.28
N SER A 167 -14.60 -42.17 -18.38
CA SER A 167 -13.73 -42.64 -19.47
C SER A 167 -12.26 -42.70 -19.02
N GLN A 168 -11.53 -43.72 -19.49
CA GLN A 168 -10.10 -43.90 -19.20
C GLN A 168 -9.29 -42.69 -19.66
N VAL A 169 -9.70 -42.03 -20.72
CA VAL A 169 -9.05 -40.83 -21.28
C VAL A 169 -9.17 -39.67 -20.30
N ALA A 170 -10.36 -39.39 -19.75
CA ALA A 170 -10.59 -38.34 -18.77
C ALA A 170 -9.80 -38.60 -17.47
N GLN A 171 -9.81 -39.83 -16.98
CA GLN A 171 -9.07 -40.23 -15.79
C GLN A 171 -7.55 -40.03 -15.96
N ASN A 172 -6.96 -40.45 -17.08
CA ASN A 172 -5.56 -40.28 -17.38
C ASN A 172 -5.18 -38.82 -17.54
N PHE A 173 -6.04 -37.99 -18.16
CA PHE A 173 -5.82 -36.57 -18.29
C PHE A 173 -5.80 -35.90 -16.92
N PHE A 174 -6.79 -36.14 -16.05
CA PHE A 174 -6.82 -35.53 -14.73
C PHE A 174 -5.64 -35.95 -13.85
N LYS A 175 -5.20 -37.20 -13.95
CA LYS A 175 -4.01 -37.71 -13.27
C LYS A 175 -2.75 -36.98 -13.76
N SER A 176 -2.61 -36.72 -15.06
CA SER A 176 -1.51 -35.97 -15.64
C SER A 176 -1.51 -34.51 -15.22
N VAL A 177 -2.68 -33.87 -15.15
CA VAL A 177 -2.82 -32.48 -14.69
C VAL A 177 -2.41 -32.38 -13.22
N GLN A 178 -2.88 -33.29 -12.39
CA GLN A 178 -2.55 -33.32 -10.97
C GLN A 178 -1.03 -33.52 -10.73
N ASN A 179 -0.43 -34.48 -11.41
CA ASN A 179 1.02 -34.70 -11.33
C ASN A 179 1.81 -33.46 -11.79
N LYS A 180 1.40 -32.79 -12.86
CA LYS A 180 2.08 -31.57 -13.32
C LYS A 180 1.92 -30.39 -12.37
N LEU A 181 0.81 -30.27 -11.66
CA LEU A 181 0.61 -29.27 -10.65
C LEU A 181 1.48 -29.53 -9.40
N GLU A 182 1.61 -30.79 -8.98
CA GLU A 182 2.49 -31.20 -7.87
C GLU A 182 3.98 -30.98 -8.19
N TYR A 183 4.42 -31.17 -9.46
CA TYR A 183 5.80 -30.94 -9.87
C TYR A 183 6.13 -29.48 -10.20
N ALA A 184 5.14 -28.58 -10.30
CA ALA A 184 5.33 -27.16 -10.59
C ALA A 184 5.32 -26.28 -9.33
N ALA A 185 5.14 -26.88 -8.17
CA ALA A 185 5.25 -26.27 -6.84
C ALA A 185 6.65 -26.55 -6.27
#